data_f3f1cb9f3b06b43c35a446230ce9d87a
#
_entry.id   f3f1cb9f3b06b43c35a446230ce9d87a
#
_cell.length_a   1.000
_cell.length_b   1.000
_cell.length_c   1.000
_cell.angle_alpha   90.00
_cell.angle_beta   90.00
_cell.angle_gamma   90.00
#
_symmetry.space_group_name_H-M   'P 1'
#
loop_
_entity.id
_entity.type
_entity.pdbx_description
1 polymer ?
#
loop_
_entity_poly.entity_id
_entity_poly.type
_entity_poly.pdbx_seq_one_letter_code
_entity_poly.pdbx_strand_id
1 'polypeptide(L)'
;MKIQNAVFALMGTMALFASMASAGQVKTDYDRNANFAQYKTYSWEKVKTKDPLDVDRVKSAVNATLTAKGWTQVESGGDVSIIAMETAHDQQTLNTFYDGFGGGWRWRGFGGLGEATTTTETYKVGTLVVDLFDAKTKELVWRGSSSDTLSNNSSKNIQNLDKDVEKMFKQFPPGSSKK
;
A
#
# COMPACT_ATOMS: atom_id res chain seq x y z
N MET A 1 -63.92 -17.71 36.50
CA MET A 1 -62.79 -16.91 36.94
C MET A 1 -61.59 -17.38 36.14
N LYS A 2 -61.21 -16.64 35.09
CA LYS A 2 -60.17 -17.05 34.11
C LYS A 2 -58.89 -16.25 34.45
N ILE A 3 -57.83 -16.96 34.75
CA ILE A 3 -56.51 -16.41 34.99
C ILE A 3 -55.77 -16.48 33.66
N GLN A 4 -55.48 -15.34 33.06
CA GLN A 4 -54.68 -15.22 31.84
C GLN A 4 -53.20 -15.14 32.22
N ASN A 5 -52.44 -16.13 31.77
CA ASN A 5 -50.98 -16.14 31.86
C ASN A 5 -50.39 -15.25 30.76
N ALA A 6 -49.77 -14.14 31.13
CA ALA A 6 -48.97 -13.32 30.24
C ALA A 6 -47.58 -13.87 30.22
N VAL A 7 -47.17 -14.40 29.04
CA VAL A 7 -45.82 -14.84 28.74
C VAL A 7 -45.07 -13.59 28.22
N PHE A 8 -44.13 -13.07 28.98
CA PHE A 8 -43.21 -12.05 28.54
C PHE A 8 -42.09 -12.70 27.72
N ALA A 9 -42.14 -12.54 26.39
CA ALA A 9 -41.04 -12.89 25.52
C ALA A 9 -39.95 -11.81 25.64
N LEU A 10 -38.84 -12.14 26.30
CA LEU A 10 -37.64 -11.28 26.39
C LEU A 10 -36.85 -11.43 25.09
N MET A 11 -37.04 -10.51 24.13
CA MET A 11 -36.26 -10.42 22.92
C MET A 11 -34.88 -9.81 23.30
N GLY A 12 -33.87 -10.68 23.46
CA GLY A 12 -32.47 -10.27 23.60
C GLY A 12 -31.95 -9.72 22.27
N THR A 13 -31.85 -8.42 22.14
CA THR A 13 -31.12 -7.74 21.07
C THR A 13 -29.62 -7.98 21.25
N MET A 14 -29.07 -8.94 20.50
CA MET A 14 -27.64 -9.19 20.41
C MET A 14 -27.03 -8.08 19.53
N ALA A 15 -26.51 -7.03 20.16
CA ALA A 15 -25.76 -5.98 19.47
C ALA A 15 -24.45 -6.58 18.94
N LEU A 16 -24.39 -6.81 17.62
CA LEU A 16 -23.12 -7.09 16.95
C LEU A 16 -22.26 -5.82 17.00
N PHE A 17 -21.32 -5.79 17.92
CA PHE A 17 -20.21 -4.84 17.82
C PHE A 17 -19.35 -5.24 16.64
N ALA A 18 -19.63 -4.67 15.47
CA ALA A 18 -18.71 -4.70 14.35
C ALA A 18 -17.46 -3.91 14.78
N SER A 19 -16.40 -4.62 15.14
CA SER A 19 -15.09 -4.01 15.33
C SER A 19 -14.71 -3.36 14.01
N MET A 20 -14.79 -2.05 13.92
CA MET A 20 -14.21 -1.28 12.82
C MET A 20 -12.69 -1.47 12.93
N ALA A 21 -12.17 -2.47 12.23
CA ALA A 21 -10.76 -2.56 11.99
C ALA A 21 -10.37 -1.27 11.24
N SER A 22 -9.56 -0.43 11.86
CA SER A 22 -8.99 0.74 11.20
C SER A 22 -8.14 0.21 10.05
N ALA A 23 -8.72 0.22 8.87
CA ALA A 23 -7.99 -0.16 7.67
C ALA A 23 -7.04 0.98 7.34
N GLY A 24 -5.76 0.69 7.15
CA GLY A 24 -4.78 1.66 6.74
C GLY A 24 -5.27 2.46 5.53
N GLN A 25 -4.95 3.76 5.52
CA GLN A 25 -5.34 4.63 4.41
C GLN A 25 -4.47 4.30 3.19
N VAL A 26 -5.08 3.78 2.14
CA VAL A 26 -4.41 3.47 0.87
C VAL A 26 -4.73 4.54 -0.16
N LYS A 27 -3.70 5.03 -0.85
CA LYS A 27 -3.80 5.96 -1.98
C LYS A 27 -2.99 5.42 -3.15
N THR A 28 -3.48 5.66 -4.36
CA THR A 28 -2.77 5.30 -5.59
C THR A 28 -2.88 6.44 -6.60
N ASP A 29 -1.83 6.62 -7.38
CA ASP A 29 -1.79 7.53 -8.51
C ASP A 29 -0.97 6.94 -9.64
N TYR A 30 -1.17 7.39 -10.87
CA TYR A 30 -0.47 6.87 -12.04
C TYR A 30 -0.41 7.88 -13.18
N ASP A 31 0.60 7.74 -14.02
CA ASP A 31 0.70 8.50 -15.26
C ASP A 31 -0.35 8.00 -16.25
N ARG A 32 -1.28 8.88 -16.62
CA ARG A 32 -2.38 8.58 -17.56
C ARG A 32 -1.90 8.32 -18.99
N ASN A 33 -0.68 8.75 -19.31
CA ASN A 33 -0.06 8.55 -20.62
C ASN A 33 0.73 7.25 -20.69
N ALA A 34 0.98 6.59 -19.55
CA ALA A 34 1.71 5.32 -19.51
C ALA A 34 0.89 4.18 -20.10
N ASN A 35 1.50 3.43 -21.00
CA ASN A 35 0.89 2.23 -21.58
C ASN A 35 1.22 0.99 -20.73
N PHE A 36 0.40 0.71 -19.73
CA PHE A 36 0.60 -0.43 -18.84
C PHE A 36 0.53 -1.81 -19.52
N ALA A 37 -0.06 -1.89 -20.70
CA ALA A 37 -0.18 -3.16 -21.44
C ALA A 37 1.18 -3.67 -21.95
N GLN A 38 2.16 -2.80 -22.11
CA GLN A 38 3.51 -3.17 -22.55
C GLN A 38 4.37 -3.76 -21.43
N TYR A 39 4.06 -3.51 -20.17
CA TYR A 39 4.84 -3.97 -19.04
C TYR A 39 4.44 -5.39 -18.66
N LYS A 40 5.42 -6.30 -18.60
CA LYS A 40 5.24 -7.71 -18.25
C LYS A 40 6.24 -8.17 -17.20
N THR A 41 7.39 -7.53 -17.16
CA THR A 41 8.48 -7.88 -16.26
C THR A 41 8.85 -6.72 -15.35
N TYR A 42 9.34 -7.05 -14.16
CA TYR A 42 9.82 -6.05 -13.23
C TYR A 42 11.09 -6.52 -12.52
N SER A 43 11.91 -5.58 -12.12
CA SER A 43 13.05 -5.80 -11.25
C SER A 43 13.03 -4.83 -10.07
N TRP A 44 13.58 -5.28 -8.95
CA TRP A 44 13.75 -4.44 -7.78
C TRP A 44 14.99 -3.57 -7.92
N GLU A 45 14.82 -2.25 -7.78
CA GLU A 45 15.92 -1.29 -7.75
C GLU A 45 16.37 -1.06 -6.31
N LYS A 46 15.42 -0.74 -5.42
CA LYS A 46 15.72 -0.48 -4.01
C LYS A 46 14.51 -0.67 -3.11
N VAL A 47 14.78 -1.18 -1.93
CA VAL A 47 13.83 -1.17 -0.81
C VAL A 47 14.52 -0.55 0.40
N LYS A 48 13.88 0.44 1.01
CA LYS A 48 14.33 1.06 2.26
C LYS A 48 13.24 0.94 3.30
N THR A 49 13.51 0.22 4.37
CA THR A 49 12.61 0.05 5.50
C THR A 49 13.27 0.54 6.78
N LYS A 50 12.47 0.78 7.79
CA LYS A 50 12.96 1.13 9.12
C LYS A 50 13.58 -0.08 9.82
N ASP A 51 12.96 -1.25 9.66
CA ASP A 51 13.48 -2.54 10.14
C ASP A 51 14.00 -3.34 8.92
N PRO A 52 15.29 -3.75 8.90
CA PRO A 52 15.84 -4.56 7.81
C PRO A 52 15.05 -5.85 7.52
N LEU A 53 14.37 -6.42 8.51
CA LEU A 53 13.52 -7.60 8.33
C LEU A 53 12.28 -7.33 7.47
N ASP A 54 11.87 -6.08 7.35
CA ASP A 54 10.70 -5.69 6.53
C ASP A 54 11.04 -5.63 5.04
N VAL A 55 12.31 -5.60 4.65
CA VAL A 55 12.73 -5.62 3.24
C VAL A 55 12.13 -6.82 2.50
N ASP A 56 12.33 -8.01 3.05
CA ASP A 56 11.86 -9.25 2.41
C ASP A 56 10.33 -9.37 2.51
N ARG A 57 9.71 -8.86 3.57
CA ARG A 57 8.26 -8.84 3.74
C ARG A 57 7.60 -7.94 2.68
N VAL A 58 8.11 -6.73 2.50
CA VAL A 58 7.63 -5.80 1.46
C VAL A 58 7.79 -6.42 0.08
N LYS A 59 8.98 -6.97 -0.23
CA LYS A 59 9.21 -7.65 -1.51
C LYS A 59 8.25 -8.81 -1.73
N SER A 60 8.06 -9.66 -0.72
CA SER A 60 7.17 -10.82 -0.82
C SER A 60 5.73 -10.42 -1.09
N ALA A 61 5.19 -9.44 -0.38
CA ALA A 61 3.82 -8.96 -0.55
C ALA A 61 3.59 -8.36 -1.96
N VAL A 62 4.52 -7.51 -2.43
CA VAL A 62 4.43 -6.90 -3.76
C VAL A 62 4.60 -7.96 -4.86
N ASN A 63 5.57 -8.87 -4.71
CA ASN A 63 5.81 -9.95 -5.67
C ASN A 63 4.59 -10.86 -5.82
N ALA A 64 3.99 -11.30 -4.70
CA ALA A 64 2.78 -12.11 -4.72
C ALA A 64 1.65 -11.41 -5.50
N THR A 65 1.48 -10.13 -5.23
CA THR A 65 0.42 -9.32 -5.87
C THR A 65 0.66 -9.11 -7.36
N LEU A 66 1.88 -8.79 -7.78
CA LEU A 66 2.23 -8.61 -9.20
C LEU A 66 2.18 -9.92 -9.98
N THR A 67 2.65 -11.02 -9.38
CA THR A 67 2.56 -12.36 -9.97
C THR A 67 1.10 -12.76 -10.20
N ALA A 68 0.21 -12.50 -9.25
CA ALA A 68 -1.22 -12.74 -9.40
C ALA A 68 -1.85 -11.92 -10.54
N LYS A 69 -1.21 -10.82 -10.94
CA LYS A 69 -1.61 -9.97 -12.08
C LYS A 69 -0.88 -10.32 -13.39
N GLY A 70 -0.13 -11.40 -13.39
CA GLY A 70 0.56 -11.92 -14.58
C GLY A 70 1.88 -11.23 -14.91
N TRP A 71 2.45 -10.50 -13.96
CA TRP A 71 3.79 -9.92 -14.11
C TRP A 71 4.85 -10.87 -13.59
N THR A 72 6.04 -10.85 -14.20
CA THR A 72 7.14 -11.73 -13.85
C THR A 72 8.30 -10.93 -13.27
N GLN A 73 8.79 -11.35 -12.12
CA GLN A 73 10.02 -10.80 -11.57
C GLN A 73 11.23 -11.31 -12.35
N VAL A 74 12.16 -10.41 -12.66
CA VAL A 74 13.48 -10.70 -13.19
C VAL A 74 14.55 -10.12 -12.26
N GLU A 75 15.76 -10.63 -12.34
CA GLU A 75 16.85 -10.19 -11.46
C GLU A 75 17.24 -8.73 -11.74
N SER A 76 17.33 -8.38 -13.03
CA SER A 76 17.62 -7.03 -13.49
C SER A 76 17.02 -6.78 -14.88
N GLY A 77 16.90 -5.51 -15.29
CA GLY A 77 16.47 -5.16 -16.65
C GLY A 77 15.01 -5.48 -16.94
N GLY A 78 14.14 -5.52 -15.94
CA GLY A 78 12.70 -5.61 -16.16
C GLY A 78 12.17 -4.39 -16.91
N ASP A 79 10.95 -4.50 -17.47
CA ASP A 79 10.27 -3.38 -18.13
C ASP A 79 10.02 -2.25 -17.12
N VAL A 80 9.83 -2.61 -15.86
CA VAL A 80 9.56 -1.70 -14.74
C VAL A 80 10.59 -1.92 -13.64
N SER A 81 11.12 -0.81 -13.10
CA SER A 81 11.94 -0.80 -11.90
C SER A 81 11.07 -0.47 -10.69
N ILE A 82 11.12 -1.28 -9.65
CA ILE A 82 10.36 -1.08 -8.41
C ILE A 82 11.25 -0.48 -7.34
N ILE A 83 10.75 0.58 -6.73
CA ILE A 83 11.34 1.20 -5.55
C ILE A 83 10.28 1.19 -4.45
N ALA A 84 10.65 0.73 -3.26
CA ALA A 84 9.77 0.84 -2.11
C ALA A 84 10.48 1.50 -0.94
N MET A 85 9.73 2.32 -0.21
CA MET A 85 10.22 2.98 0.98
C MET A 85 9.19 2.98 2.09
N GLU A 86 9.62 2.60 3.26
CA GLU A 86 8.89 2.81 4.49
C GLU A 86 9.35 4.12 5.14
N THR A 87 8.42 5.04 5.38
CA THR A 87 8.71 6.35 5.97
C THR A 87 7.77 6.63 7.14
N ALA A 88 8.28 7.34 8.12
CA ALA A 88 7.48 7.72 9.28
C ALA A 88 6.67 8.99 9.06
N HIS A 89 6.97 9.83 8.10
CA HIS A 89 6.27 11.05 7.66
C HIS A 89 7.15 11.80 6.67
N ASP A 90 6.53 12.45 5.64
CA ASP A 90 7.12 13.62 5.05
C ASP A 90 7.61 13.46 3.59
N GLN A 91 7.09 14.34 2.76
CA GLN A 91 7.50 14.57 1.38
C GLN A 91 9.02 14.85 1.28
N GLN A 92 9.59 15.52 2.28
CA GLN A 92 11.01 15.81 2.37
C GLN A 92 11.86 14.54 2.42
N THR A 93 11.40 13.52 3.17
CA THR A 93 12.10 12.24 3.29
C THR A 93 12.11 11.50 1.95
N LEU A 94 11.01 11.56 1.19
CA LEU A 94 10.92 11.01 -0.15
C LEU A 94 11.87 11.74 -1.12
N ASN A 95 11.87 13.08 -1.10
CA ASN A 95 12.76 13.88 -1.93
C ASN A 95 14.22 13.50 -1.72
N THR A 96 14.67 13.48 -0.47
CA THR A 96 16.05 13.13 -0.10
C THR A 96 16.40 11.70 -0.51
N PHE A 97 15.43 10.78 -0.42
CA PHE A 97 15.62 9.40 -0.82
C PHE A 97 15.87 9.27 -2.32
N TYR A 98 15.08 9.97 -3.15
CA TYR A 98 15.22 9.93 -4.61
C TYR A 98 16.42 10.72 -5.11
N ASP A 99 16.76 11.84 -4.48
CA ASP A 99 17.96 12.62 -4.80
C ASP A 99 19.26 11.78 -4.60
N GLY A 100 19.23 10.84 -3.66
CA GLY A 100 20.34 9.92 -3.41
C GLY A 100 20.54 8.83 -4.47
N PHE A 101 19.63 8.69 -5.46
CA PHE A 101 19.74 7.71 -6.56
C PHE A 101 20.63 8.19 -7.73
N GLY A 102 21.14 9.42 -7.68
CA GLY A 102 22.02 9.92 -8.75
C GLY A 102 21.33 10.03 -10.09
N GLY A 103 20.51 11.02 -10.25
CA GLY A 103 20.01 11.58 -11.50
C GLY A 103 19.31 10.63 -12.49
N GLY A 104 18.06 10.87 -12.76
CA GLY A 104 17.31 10.18 -13.78
C GLY A 104 15.91 9.75 -13.34
N TRP A 105 15.68 9.48 -12.07
CA TRP A 105 14.37 9.09 -11.57
C TRP A 105 13.43 10.30 -11.46
N ARG A 106 12.39 10.33 -12.28
CA ARG A 106 11.48 11.48 -12.41
C ARG A 106 10.15 11.16 -11.72
N TRP A 107 10.01 11.61 -10.50
CA TRP A 107 8.81 11.37 -9.69
C TRP A 107 7.99 12.65 -9.42
N ARG A 108 8.45 13.82 -9.91
CA ARG A 108 7.79 15.11 -9.71
C ARG A 108 6.44 15.16 -10.44
N GLY A 109 5.39 15.58 -9.73
CA GLY A 109 4.06 15.80 -10.28
C GLY A 109 3.00 14.80 -9.84
N PHE A 110 3.36 13.74 -9.11
CA PHE A 110 2.38 12.90 -8.44
C PHE A 110 1.90 13.58 -7.16
N GLY A 111 0.58 13.71 -7.01
CA GLY A 111 -0.07 14.38 -5.89
C GLY A 111 0.50 13.94 -4.55
N GLY A 112 0.79 14.91 -3.71
CA GLY A 112 1.46 14.69 -2.43
C GLY A 112 0.81 13.58 -1.60
N LEU A 113 1.62 12.82 -0.93
CA LEU A 113 1.18 11.95 0.16
C LEU A 113 0.49 12.86 1.19
N GLY A 114 -0.82 12.80 1.23
CA GLY A 114 -1.73 13.67 1.94
C GLY A 114 -1.24 14.37 3.20
N GLU A 115 -1.83 15.51 3.44
CA GLU A 115 -1.60 16.37 4.59
C GLU A 115 -1.47 15.59 5.89
N ALA A 116 -0.39 15.84 6.62
CA ALA A 116 -0.22 15.39 7.98
C ALA A 116 -1.34 15.99 8.84
N THR A 117 -2.34 15.20 9.19
CA THR A 117 -3.30 15.59 10.21
C THR A 117 -2.56 15.57 11.54
N THR A 118 -2.37 16.74 12.11
CA THR A 118 -1.84 16.90 13.47
C THR A 118 -2.87 16.37 14.47
N THR A 119 -2.75 15.10 14.80
CA THR A 119 -3.47 14.54 15.94
C THR A 119 -2.47 14.36 17.08
N THR A 120 -2.81 14.89 18.24
CA THR A 120 -1.98 14.94 19.47
C THR A 120 -1.82 13.56 20.14
N GLU A 121 -2.18 12.48 19.47
CA GLU A 121 -2.03 11.13 20.00
C GLU A 121 -0.77 10.48 19.41
N THR A 122 0.08 9.93 20.28
CA THR A 122 1.38 9.34 19.96
C THR A 122 1.21 7.97 19.30
N TYR A 123 0.54 7.91 18.15
CA TYR A 123 0.52 6.70 17.33
C TYR A 123 1.79 6.60 16.49
N LYS A 124 2.41 5.43 16.49
CA LYS A 124 3.47 5.10 15.53
C LYS A 124 2.79 4.83 14.19
N VAL A 125 2.77 5.79 13.30
CA VAL A 125 2.25 5.62 11.94
C VAL A 125 3.42 5.25 11.04
N GLY A 126 3.30 4.10 10.37
CA GLY A 126 4.18 3.70 9.28
C GLY A 126 3.51 4.01 7.94
N THR A 127 4.24 4.59 7.01
CA THR A 127 3.78 4.76 5.63
C THR A 127 4.69 3.96 4.72
N LEU A 128 4.11 3.03 3.97
CA LEU A 128 4.78 2.34 2.87
C LEU A 128 4.43 3.06 1.57
N VAL A 129 5.44 3.37 0.79
CA VAL A 129 5.32 3.87 -0.58
C VAL A 129 5.93 2.84 -1.51
N VAL A 130 5.21 2.46 -2.57
CA VAL A 130 5.69 1.59 -3.64
C VAL A 130 5.56 2.33 -4.95
N ASP A 131 6.68 2.50 -5.63
CA ASP A 131 6.79 3.23 -6.88
C ASP A 131 7.24 2.30 -8.00
N LEU A 132 6.56 2.41 -9.13
CA LEU A 132 6.87 1.74 -10.36
C LEU A 132 7.36 2.77 -11.38
N PHE A 133 8.58 2.59 -11.87
CA PHE A 133 9.19 3.43 -12.89
C PHE A 133 9.34 2.65 -14.19
N ASP A 134 9.03 3.28 -15.31
CA ASP A 134 9.45 2.76 -16.60
C ASP A 134 10.97 2.62 -16.60
N ALA A 135 11.48 1.42 -16.85
CA ALA A 135 12.90 1.14 -16.74
C ALA A 135 13.76 1.85 -17.80
N LYS A 136 13.17 2.24 -18.93
CA LYS A 136 13.85 2.92 -20.04
C LYS A 136 13.88 4.44 -19.83
N THR A 137 12.72 5.04 -19.54
CA THR A 137 12.59 6.50 -19.40
C THR A 137 12.93 6.99 -18.00
N LYS A 138 12.94 6.09 -17.01
CA LYS A 138 13.10 6.41 -15.58
C LYS A 138 12.01 7.33 -15.04
N GLU A 139 10.87 7.38 -15.70
CA GLU A 139 9.71 8.15 -15.29
C GLU A 139 8.81 7.31 -14.38
N LEU A 140 8.29 7.94 -13.33
CA LEU A 140 7.33 7.30 -12.44
C LEU A 140 6.03 7.08 -13.22
N VAL A 141 5.61 5.82 -13.33
CA VAL A 141 4.37 5.47 -14.04
C VAL A 141 3.23 5.10 -13.09
N TRP A 142 3.55 4.65 -11.87
CA TRP A 142 2.55 4.35 -10.86
C TRP A 142 3.13 4.46 -9.46
N ARG A 143 2.31 4.93 -8.53
CA ARG A 143 2.60 5.00 -7.10
C ARG A 143 1.44 4.46 -6.29
N GLY A 144 1.73 3.61 -5.33
CA GLY A 144 0.85 3.24 -4.25
C GLY A 144 1.42 3.65 -2.91
N SER A 145 0.58 4.08 -2.00
CA SER A 145 0.98 4.32 -0.62
C SER A 145 -0.06 3.80 0.35
N SER A 146 0.39 3.28 1.48
CA SER A 146 -0.46 2.97 2.62
C SER A 146 0.09 3.59 3.89
N SER A 147 -0.80 4.03 4.76
CA SER A 147 -0.44 4.52 6.10
C SER A 147 -1.24 3.74 7.12
N ASP A 148 -0.57 3.07 8.04
CA ASP A 148 -1.22 2.29 9.09
C ASP A 148 -0.59 2.56 10.46
N THR A 149 -1.36 2.36 11.51
CA THR A 149 -0.87 2.43 12.88
C THR A 149 -0.15 1.14 13.23
N LEU A 150 1.13 1.25 13.57
CA LEU A 150 1.92 0.09 13.95
C LEU A 150 1.51 -0.47 15.32
N SER A 151 1.19 -1.74 15.33
CA SER A 151 0.93 -2.51 16.55
C SER A 151 2.24 -2.97 17.21
N ASN A 152 2.20 -3.23 18.51
CA ASN A 152 3.30 -3.93 19.20
C ASN A 152 3.38 -5.42 18.80
N ASN A 153 2.41 -5.94 18.06
CA ASN A 153 2.37 -7.32 17.57
C ASN A 153 2.89 -7.39 16.14
N SER A 154 4.08 -7.96 15.96
CA SER A 154 4.73 -8.10 14.66
C SER A 154 3.90 -8.90 13.64
N SER A 155 3.26 -10.00 14.07
CA SER A 155 2.41 -10.80 13.16
C SER A 155 1.23 -10.02 12.64
N LYS A 156 0.63 -9.13 13.45
CA LYS A 156 -0.44 -8.25 13.05
C LYS A 156 0.04 -7.21 12.03
N ASN A 157 1.24 -6.66 12.24
CA ASN A 157 1.83 -5.69 11.30
C ASN A 157 2.10 -6.33 9.94
N ILE A 158 2.59 -7.58 9.91
CA ILE A 158 2.79 -8.33 8.66
C ILE A 158 1.46 -8.54 7.92
N GLN A 159 0.42 -9.00 8.62
CA GLN A 159 -0.90 -9.19 8.01
C GLN A 159 -1.50 -7.89 7.48
N ASN A 160 -1.27 -6.78 8.16
CA ASN A 160 -1.71 -5.47 7.69
C ASN A 160 -0.93 -5.05 6.45
N LEU A 161 0.39 -5.25 6.42
CA LEU A 161 1.23 -4.99 5.25
C LEU A 161 0.71 -5.72 4.01
N ASP A 162 0.45 -7.04 4.12
CA ASP A 162 -0.07 -7.85 3.01
C ASP A 162 -1.41 -7.28 2.49
N LYS A 163 -2.35 -7.01 3.40
CA LYS A 163 -3.65 -6.42 3.04
C LYS A 163 -3.54 -5.05 2.40
N ASP A 164 -2.63 -4.23 2.86
CA ASP A 164 -2.45 -2.88 2.34
C ASP A 164 -1.80 -2.91 0.96
N VAL A 165 -0.84 -3.79 0.72
CA VAL A 165 -0.28 -4.02 -0.61
C VAL A 165 -1.36 -4.56 -1.56
N GLU A 166 -2.17 -5.54 -1.16
CA GLU A 166 -3.30 -6.02 -1.97
C GLU A 166 -4.27 -4.88 -2.33
N LYS A 167 -4.59 -4.00 -1.37
CA LYS A 167 -5.48 -2.86 -1.62
C LYS A 167 -4.85 -1.84 -2.57
N MET A 168 -3.54 -1.52 -2.41
CA MET A 168 -2.82 -0.64 -3.33
C MET A 168 -2.94 -1.12 -4.78
N PHE A 169 -2.72 -2.41 -5.00
CA PHE A 169 -2.75 -3.01 -6.33
C PHE A 169 -4.15 -3.47 -6.78
N LYS A 170 -5.21 -3.23 -6.02
CA LYS A 170 -6.56 -3.70 -6.35
C LYS A 170 -7.02 -3.27 -7.74
N GLN A 171 -6.74 -2.04 -8.12
CA GLN A 171 -7.10 -1.46 -9.42
C GLN A 171 -5.91 -1.41 -10.39
N PHE A 172 -4.85 -2.13 -10.11
CA PHE A 172 -3.67 -2.22 -10.97
C PHE A 172 -3.78 -3.41 -11.95
N PRO A 173 -3.33 -3.31 -13.21
CA PRO A 173 -2.89 -2.06 -13.85
C PRO A 173 -4.06 -1.10 -14.08
N PRO A 174 -3.80 0.23 -14.07
CA PRO A 174 -4.85 1.21 -14.33
C PRO A 174 -5.52 0.99 -15.69
N GLY A 175 -6.84 1.21 -15.76
CA GLY A 175 -7.60 1.01 -17.00
C GLY A 175 -8.06 -0.42 -17.27
N SER A 176 -7.67 -1.41 -16.47
CA SER A 176 -8.10 -2.81 -16.65
C SER A 176 -9.53 -3.10 -16.19
N SER A 177 -10.19 -2.16 -15.54
CA SER A 177 -11.52 -2.35 -14.90
C SER A 177 -12.71 -1.96 -15.80
N LYS A 178 -12.55 -1.98 -17.13
CA LYS A 178 -13.67 -1.79 -18.04
C LYS A 178 -13.74 -2.97 -19.02
N LYS A 179 -14.37 -4.03 -18.59
CA LYS A 179 -15.12 -4.96 -19.43
C LYS A 179 -16.35 -5.40 -18.69
#